data_7bf0219b4ad0511013684d79cdb0c3fe
#
_entry.id   7bf0219b4ad0511013684d79cdb0c3fe
#
_cell.length_a   1.000
_cell.length_b   1.000
_cell.length_c   1.000
_cell.angle_alpha   90.00
_cell.angle_beta   90.00
_cell.angle_gamma   90.00
#
_symmetry.space_group_name_H-M   'P 1'
#
loop_
_entity.id
_entity.type
_entity.pdbx_description
1 polymer ?
#
loop_
_entity_poly.entity_id
_entity_poly.type
_entity_poly.pdbx_seq_one_letter_code
_entity_poly.pdbx_strand_id
1 'polypeptide(L)'
;MGDKSYLANLTNSYLDQLLFSEWRGADLLIFCLLKEGVKDIFGVNGGAVLEIYHRLPRTPIKIWDMAHEQGAVHAAEGYNAVTGRPGVVLVTSGPGLTNTLTGITDAYMDSRGVVVISGQVPREMIGKMAFQEAPVTAMSQSVTKYNILLTEINKLPHEVKKVFALSTNGRPGPTHLDIPKDLQQTLIGDTPEILQYENIQIELPEHVDQELERKLDDVVNLLNKSRKPVIYVGGGVVTARAFKELDELSTLLYAPVVTTLMARTAYRNSELNLGMLGMHGTEYANWAVDKCDVLLNLGARFDDRVTGDPRKFAPNAKKVHVDIDQKELNKNVKVDVGIVGDVKYVMRRLLQKVREHSEEYRALHQEWVEQVNQYRKQHLLRFRNNGRWVDENNYYEMLKELRNSEIIKPQHVMLELRELLAERNPIITTGVGRHQMWAAQYLGDLAEHFITSGGLGTMGFGLPAAIGAKVARPDSLVLNIDGDRSFLMTLQQLDVLRRYNLPVKIIILNDGGHGMVKQWQDTFYRSNYVASAYPSPDFVKIAEGLGVDGTRVNSARELRAELEKMIDSNKPFVLDVKVDPNEHVLPMIPPKGSFNQMICPK
;
A
#
# COMPACT_ATOMS: atom_id res chain seq x y z
N MET A 1 -15.69 -0.73 21.21
CA MET A 1 -17.07 -1.11 21.58
C MET A 1 -18.11 0.00 21.34
N GLY A 2 -17.78 1.29 21.38
CA GLY A 2 -18.74 2.39 21.13
C GLY A 2 -19.26 2.54 19.70
N ASP A 3 -18.55 2.02 18.73
CA ASP A 3 -18.81 2.26 17.29
C ASP A 3 -19.99 1.39 16.74
N LYS A 4 -20.20 0.19 17.29
CA LYS A 4 -21.29 -0.69 16.85
C LYS A 4 -22.67 -0.23 17.33
N SER A 5 -22.77 0.35 18.52
CA SER A 5 -24.02 0.87 19.06
C SER A 5 -24.46 2.17 18.37
N TYR A 6 -23.50 3.02 18.01
CA TYR A 6 -23.74 4.26 17.27
C TYR A 6 -24.25 3.98 15.84
N LEU A 7 -23.59 3.07 15.13
CA LEU A 7 -24.03 2.64 13.79
C LEU A 7 -25.39 1.93 13.82
N ALA A 8 -25.64 1.10 14.83
CA ALA A 8 -26.95 0.47 15.00
C ALA A 8 -28.07 1.50 15.21
N ASN A 9 -27.81 2.52 16.01
CA ASN A 9 -28.79 3.60 16.26
C ASN A 9 -29.02 4.45 15.00
N LEU A 10 -27.98 4.78 14.23
CA LEU A 10 -28.12 5.52 12.97
C LEU A 10 -28.81 4.69 11.88
N THR A 11 -28.52 3.39 11.83
CA THR A 11 -29.19 2.46 10.91
C THR A 11 -30.67 2.34 11.25
N ASN A 12 -31.02 2.27 12.55
CA ASN A 12 -32.39 2.23 13.00
C ASN A 12 -33.13 3.54 12.71
N SER A 13 -32.49 4.70 12.94
CA SER A 13 -33.07 6.02 12.60
C SER A 13 -33.31 6.18 11.09
N TYR A 14 -32.42 5.67 10.25
CA TYR A 14 -32.61 5.66 8.80
C TYR A 14 -33.72 4.69 8.39
N LEU A 15 -33.78 3.50 9.01
CA LEU A 15 -34.85 2.53 8.81
C LEU A 15 -36.21 3.12 9.22
N ASP A 16 -36.27 3.83 10.34
CA ASP A 16 -37.50 4.49 10.79
C ASP A 16 -38.00 5.55 9.80
N GLN A 17 -37.08 6.30 9.18
CA GLN A 17 -37.41 7.26 8.12
C GLN A 17 -37.89 6.57 6.84
N LEU A 18 -37.36 5.37 6.51
CA LEU A 18 -37.73 4.59 5.34
C LEU A 18 -39.05 3.82 5.54
N LEU A 19 -39.46 3.50 6.76
CA LEU A 19 -40.72 2.80 7.07
C LEU A 19 -41.96 3.56 6.56
N PHE A 20 -41.82 4.84 6.23
CA PHE A 20 -42.89 5.70 5.69
C PHE A 20 -42.74 6.01 4.19
N SER A 21 -41.82 5.37 3.48
CA SER A 21 -41.57 5.60 2.07
C SER A 21 -41.49 4.27 1.28
N GLU A 22 -41.83 4.33 -0.01
CA GLU A 22 -41.66 3.20 -0.90
C GLU A 22 -40.15 2.95 -1.15
N TRP A 23 -39.66 1.81 -0.70
CA TRP A 23 -38.27 1.39 -0.90
C TRP A 23 -38.00 1.07 -2.36
N ARG A 24 -36.83 1.51 -2.81
CA ARG A 24 -36.26 1.14 -4.13
C ARG A 24 -34.98 0.33 -3.96
N GLY A 25 -34.52 -0.25 -5.06
CA GLY A 25 -33.24 -1.00 -5.07
C GLY A 25 -32.05 -0.20 -4.57
N ALA A 26 -32.02 1.13 -4.82
CA ALA A 26 -30.99 2.01 -4.28
C ALA A 26 -31.03 2.11 -2.75
N ASP A 27 -32.23 2.12 -2.13
CA ASP A 27 -32.38 2.11 -0.66
C ASP A 27 -31.89 0.78 -0.08
N LEU A 28 -32.19 -0.33 -0.75
CA LEU A 28 -31.72 -1.65 -0.35
C LEU A 28 -30.19 -1.75 -0.40
N LEU A 29 -29.56 -1.22 -1.45
CA LEU A 29 -28.09 -1.16 -1.52
C LEU A 29 -27.52 -0.37 -0.33
N ILE A 30 -28.04 0.83 -0.09
CA ILE A 30 -27.56 1.69 1.01
C ILE A 30 -27.75 1.00 2.36
N PHE A 31 -28.90 0.36 2.58
CA PHE A 31 -29.12 -0.45 3.77
C PHE A 31 -28.06 -1.53 3.96
N CYS A 32 -27.75 -2.30 2.91
CA CYS A 32 -26.70 -3.32 2.95
C CYS A 32 -25.33 -2.71 3.26
N LEU A 33 -24.99 -1.57 2.64
CA LEU A 33 -23.73 -0.87 2.90
C LEU A 33 -23.59 -0.40 4.36
N LEU A 34 -24.70 0.11 4.94
CA LEU A 34 -24.74 0.45 6.36
C LEU A 34 -24.53 -0.76 7.26
N LYS A 35 -25.12 -1.92 6.91
CA LYS A 35 -24.93 -3.18 7.64
C LYS A 35 -23.48 -3.71 7.55
N GLU A 36 -22.79 -3.48 6.44
CA GLU A 36 -21.33 -3.74 6.30
C GLU A 36 -20.46 -2.70 7.02
N GLY A 37 -21.08 -1.67 7.63
CA GLY A 37 -20.39 -0.64 8.40
C GLY A 37 -19.66 0.39 7.54
N VAL A 38 -20.12 0.60 6.29
CA VAL A 38 -19.59 1.62 5.38
C VAL A 38 -19.88 3.00 5.93
N LYS A 39 -18.85 3.83 6.04
CA LYS A 39 -18.94 5.23 6.46
C LYS A 39 -18.58 6.19 5.33
N ASP A 40 -17.67 5.76 4.45
CA ASP A 40 -17.05 6.57 3.42
C ASP A 40 -17.10 5.84 2.08
N ILE A 41 -17.52 6.55 1.04
CA ILE A 41 -17.52 6.08 -0.34
C ILE A 41 -16.71 7.08 -1.16
N PHE A 42 -15.78 6.59 -1.97
CA PHE A 42 -15.04 7.38 -2.96
C PHE A 42 -15.66 7.18 -4.34
N GLY A 43 -15.95 8.24 -5.08
CA GLY A 43 -16.60 8.03 -6.34
C GLY A 43 -16.67 9.24 -7.25
N VAL A 44 -17.21 9.02 -8.43
CA VAL A 44 -17.56 10.06 -9.42
C VAL A 44 -18.99 9.80 -9.86
N ASN A 45 -19.83 10.81 -9.69
CA ASN A 45 -21.25 10.70 -10.03
C ASN A 45 -21.46 10.58 -11.54
N GLY A 46 -22.60 10.00 -11.95
CA GLY A 46 -23.00 9.91 -13.36
C GLY A 46 -24.36 9.25 -13.55
N GLY A 47 -24.85 9.25 -14.79
CA GLY A 47 -26.23 8.92 -15.14
C GLY A 47 -26.74 7.56 -14.67
N ALA A 48 -25.87 6.54 -14.59
CA ALA A 48 -26.27 5.19 -14.22
C ALA A 48 -26.28 4.93 -12.70
N VAL A 49 -25.87 5.90 -11.86
CA VAL A 49 -25.87 5.81 -10.39
C VAL A 49 -26.60 6.95 -9.69
N LEU A 50 -27.30 7.80 -10.47
CA LEU A 50 -28.02 8.96 -9.94
C LEU A 50 -29.03 8.58 -8.86
N GLU A 51 -29.69 7.43 -8.98
CA GLU A 51 -30.68 6.99 -7.98
C GLU A 51 -30.01 6.73 -6.61
N ILE A 52 -28.80 6.14 -6.62
CA ILE A 52 -28.02 5.90 -5.39
C ILE A 52 -27.52 7.24 -4.83
N TYR A 53 -26.90 8.09 -5.65
CA TYR A 53 -26.40 9.41 -5.21
C TYR A 53 -27.50 10.32 -4.67
N HIS A 54 -28.73 10.25 -5.24
CA HIS A 54 -29.88 11.02 -4.76
C HIS A 54 -30.25 10.67 -3.30
N ARG A 55 -30.00 9.43 -2.87
CA ARG A 55 -30.42 8.95 -1.56
C ARG A 55 -29.33 9.06 -0.50
N LEU A 56 -28.06 9.02 -0.88
CA LEU A 56 -26.91 9.09 0.03
C LEU A 56 -26.96 10.28 1.01
N PRO A 57 -27.36 11.52 0.63
CA PRO A 57 -27.40 12.65 1.56
C PRO A 57 -28.36 12.49 2.75
N ARG A 58 -29.26 11.51 2.72
CA ARG A 58 -30.18 11.19 3.81
C ARG A 58 -29.63 10.17 4.79
N THR A 59 -28.38 9.77 4.63
CA THR A 59 -27.71 8.69 5.36
C THR A 59 -26.46 9.20 6.06
N PRO A 60 -25.90 8.47 7.04
CA PRO A 60 -24.62 8.82 7.64
C PRO A 60 -23.40 8.49 6.74
N ILE A 61 -23.60 7.88 5.57
CA ILE A 61 -22.51 7.57 4.64
C ILE A 61 -22.06 8.86 3.95
N LYS A 62 -20.77 9.17 4.07
CA LYS A 62 -20.16 10.32 3.40
C LYS A 62 -19.64 9.91 2.03
N ILE A 63 -20.07 10.63 0.99
CA ILE A 63 -19.50 10.51 -0.35
C ILE A 63 -18.37 11.52 -0.53
N TRP A 64 -17.23 11.03 -1.00
CA TRP A 64 -16.07 11.82 -1.39
C TRP A 64 -16.02 11.85 -2.91
N ASP A 65 -16.48 12.95 -3.48
CA ASP A 65 -16.52 13.15 -4.92
C ASP A 65 -15.10 13.41 -5.44
N MET A 66 -14.56 12.45 -6.16
CA MET A 66 -13.19 12.46 -6.65
C MET A 66 -13.11 13.12 -8.02
N ALA A 67 -11.95 13.64 -8.39
CA ALA A 67 -11.77 14.29 -9.68
C ALA A 67 -11.59 13.31 -10.85
N HIS A 68 -11.39 12.02 -10.57
CA HIS A 68 -11.24 10.95 -11.55
C HIS A 68 -11.41 9.58 -10.87
N GLU A 69 -12.01 8.62 -11.56
CA GLU A 69 -12.36 7.31 -11.00
C GLU A 69 -11.14 6.46 -10.62
N GLN A 70 -10.03 6.56 -11.35
CA GLN A 70 -8.78 5.93 -10.93
C GLN A 70 -8.35 6.43 -9.54
N GLY A 71 -8.45 7.75 -9.31
CA GLY A 71 -8.17 8.34 -8.01
C GLY A 71 -9.13 7.85 -6.91
N ALA A 72 -10.39 7.55 -7.24
CA ALA A 72 -11.34 6.98 -6.30
C ALA A 72 -10.88 5.60 -5.79
N VAL A 73 -10.38 4.74 -6.69
CA VAL A 73 -9.86 3.42 -6.29
C VAL A 73 -8.60 3.55 -5.45
N HIS A 74 -7.63 4.38 -5.86
CA HIS A 74 -6.41 4.60 -5.06
C HIS A 74 -6.71 5.22 -3.68
N ALA A 75 -7.73 6.09 -3.58
CA ALA A 75 -8.19 6.58 -2.27
C ALA A 75 -8.80 5.44 -1.43
N ALA A 76 -9.58 4.56 -2.03
CA ALA A 76 -10.11 3.38 -1.36
C ALA A 76 -8.98 2.43 -0.88
N GLU A 77 -7.89 2.29 -1.65
CA GLU A 77 -6.69 1.54 -1.25
C GLU A 77 -5.98 2.19 -0.05
N GLY A 78 -5.80 3.51 -0.07
CA GLY A 78 -5.24 4.27 1.06
C GLY A 78 -6.09 4.13 2.33
N TYR A 79 -7.40 4.19 2.19
CA TYR A 79 -8.35 3.94 3.29
C TYR A 79 -8.25 2.52 3.84
N ASN A 80 -8.20 1.50 2.95
CA ASN A 80 -8.02 0.11 3.35
C ASN A 80 -6.70 -0.12 4.08
N ALA A 81 -5.60 0.44 3.58
CA ALA A 81 -4.27 0.28 4.17
C ALA A 81 -4.22 0.72 5.64
N VAL A 82 -4.94 1.79 5.97
CA VAL A 82 -4.98 2.36 7.32
C VAL A 82 -5.99 1.67 8.22
N THR A 83 -7.21 1.41 7.70
CA THR A 83 -8.31 0.86 8.51
C THR A 83 -8.30 -0.67 8.59
N GLY A 84 -7.81 -1.36 7.57
CA GLY A 84 -7.98 -2.80 7.35
C GLY A 84 -9.40 -3.19 6.91
N ARG A 85 -10.30 -2.22 6.72
CA ARG A 85 -11.66 -2.42 6.19
C ARG A 85 -11.66 -2.23 4.68
N PRO A 86 -12.58 -2.86 3.92
CA PRO A 86 -12.70 -2.58 2.50
C PRO A 86 -12.92 -1.10 2.23
N GLY A 87 -12.14 -0.53 1.29
CA GLY A 87 -12.48 0.77 0.73
C GLY A 87 -13.61 0.62 -0.29
N VAL A 88 -14.57 1.53 -0.30
CA VAL A 88 -15.75 1.44 -1.16
C VAL A 88 -15.69 2.50 -2.26
N VAL A 89 -15.89 2.07 -3.50
CA VAL A 89 -15.89 2.93 -4.69
C VAL A 89 -17.27 2.85 -5.35
N LEU A 90 -17.82 4.01 -5.76
CA LEU A 90 -19.09 4.09 -6.49
C LEU A 90 -18.92 4.94 -7.74
N VAL A 91 -19.11 4.33 -8.93
CA VAL A 91 -18.89 4.98 -10.22
C VAL A 91 -20.01 4.66 -11.21
N THR A 92 -20.15 5.49 -12.23
CA THR A 92 -21.15 5.28 -13.29
C THR A 92 -20.75 4.17 -14.26
N SER A 93 -21.63 3.87 -15.22
CA SER A 93 -21.41 2.90 -16.29
C SER A 93 -20.33 3.35 -17.29
N GLY A 94 -19.91 2.45 -18.15
CA GLY A 94 -18.96 2.71 -19.23
C GLY A 94 -17.65 3.32 -18.75
N PRO A 95 -17.35 4.58 -19.10
CA PRO A 95 -16.10 5.23 -18.70
C PRO A 95 -15.91 5.30 -17.19
N GLY A 96 -16.99 5.34 -16.40
CA GLY A 96 -16.90 5.31 -14.94
C GLY A 96 -16.13 4.10 -14.43
N LEU A 97 -16.51 2.89 -14.87
CA LEU A 97 -15.75 1.70 -14.47
C LEU A 97 -14.45 1.53 -15.26
N THR A 98 -14.42 1.76 -16.56
CA THR A 98 -13.19 1.53 -17.34
C THR A 98 -12.02 2.38 -16.82
N ASN A 99 -12.26 3.59 -16.31
CA ASN A 99 -11.28 4.42 -15.67
C ASN A 99 -10.78 3.85 -14.32
N THR A 100 -11.53 2.96 -13.67
CA THR A 100 -11.10 2.33 -12.41
C THR A 100 -10.14 1.15 -12.61
N LEU A 101 -10.04 0.58 -13.81
CA LEU A 101 -9.32 -0.68 -14.05
C LEU A 101 -7.87 -0.65 -13.63
N THR A 102 -7.17 0.46 -13.82
CA THR A 102 -5.78 0.61 -13.32
C THR A 102 -5.75 0.48 -11.80
N GLY A 103 -6.62 1.19 -11.07
CA GLY A 103 -6.68 1.11 -9.61
C GLY A 103 -7.12 -0.27 -9.11
N ILE A 104 -8.11 -0.90 -9.76
CA ILE A 104 -8.53 -2.28 -9.44
C ILE A 104 -7.35 -3.25 -9.60
N THR A 105 -6.58 -3.09 -10.68
CA THR A 105 -5.39 -3.93 -10.93
C THR A 105 -4.32 -3.71 -9.87
N ASP A 106 -4.11 -2.45 -9.45
CA ASP A 106 -3.18 -2.10 -8.37
C ASP A 106 -3.60 -2.75 -7.04
N ALA A 107 -4.86 -2.59 -6.65
CA ALA A 107 -5.44 -3.22 -5.46
C ALA A 107 -5.30 -4.76 -5.48
N TYR A 108 -5.47 -5.39 -6.65
CA TYR A 108 -5.29 -6.83 -6.83
C TYR A 108 -3.82 -7.24 -6.62
N MET A 109 -2.89 -6.50 -7.21
CA MET A 109 -1.45 -6.78 -7.12
C MET A 109 -0.93 -6.54 -5.69
N ASP A 110 -1.43 -5.53 -4.99
CA ASP A 110 -0.99 -5.15 -3.66
C ASP A 110 -1.84 -5.72 -2.51
N SER A 111 -2.77 -6.64 -2.85
CA SER A 111 -3.61 -7.31 -1.86
C SER A 111 -4.41 -6.34 -0.98
N ARG A 112 -5.07 -5.34 -1.62
CA ARG A 112 -5.91 -4.35 -0.96
C ARG A 112 -7.39 -4.71 -1.10
N GLY A 113 -8.10 -4.76 0.03
CA GLY A 113 -9.54 -4.99 0.05
C GLY A 113 -10.29 -3.75 -0.44
N VAL A 114 -10.83 -3.80 -1.67
CA VAL A 114 -11.61 -2.73 -2.28
C VAL A 114 -12.90 -3.32 -2.83
N VAL A 115 -14.03 -2.69 -2.57
CA VAL A 115 -15.33 -3.03 -3.16
C VAL A 115 -15.71 -1.94 -4.15
N VAL A 116 -15.71 -2.28 -5.44
CA VAL A 116 -16.11 -1.36 -6.52
C VAL A 116 -17.56 -1.65 -6.88
N ILE A 117 -18.39 -0.62 -6.81
CA ILE A 117 -19.80 -0.66 -7.23
C ILE A 117 -19.93 0.23 -8.45
N SER A 118 -20.36 -0.35 -9.57
CA SER A 118 -20.65 0.41 -10.78
C SER A 118 -22.14 0.40 -11.11
N GLY A 119 -22.59 1.49 -11.70
CA GLY A 119 -23.88 1.46 -12.40
C GLY A 119 -23.73 0.83 -13.77
N GLN A 120 -24.83 0.27 -14.28
CA GLN A 120 -24.94 -0.25 -15.65
C GLN A 120 -26.16 0.36 -16.35
N VAL A 121 -26.18 0.31 -17.67
CA VAL A 121 -27.39 0.64 -18.45
C VAL A 121 -28.54 -0.28 -18.03
N PRO A 122 -29.83 0.12 -18.28
CA PRO A 122 -30.96 -0.77 -17.99
C PRO A 122 -30.79 -2.14 -18.65
N ARG A 123 -31.22 -3.22 -17.96
CA ARG A 123 -31.01 -4.61 -18.42
C ARG A 123 -31.47 -4.86 -19.85
N GLU A 124 -32.59 -4.22 -20.29
CA GLU A 124 -33.10 -4.32 -21.65
C GLU A 124 -32.17 -3.70 -22.71
N MET A 125 -31.24 -2.84 -22.32
CA MET A 125 -30.28 -2.17 -23.19
C MET A 125 -28.94 -2.89 -23.28
N ILE A 126 -28.66 -3.83 -22.39
CA ILE A 126 -27.39 -4.58 -22.35
C ILE A 126 -27.24 -5.41 -23.63
N GLY A 127 -26.08 -5.34 -24.27
CA GLY A 127 -25.75 -6.01 -25.53
C GLY A 127 -26.20 -5.25 -26.77
N LYS A 128 -26.73 -4.04 -26.62
CA LYS A 128 -27.24 -3.21 -27.73
C LYS A 128 -26.35 -2.03 -28.11
N MET A 129 -25.14 -1.94 -27.55
CA MET A 129 -24.24 -0.80 -27.74
C MET A 129 -24.87 0.52 -27.30
N ALA A 130 -25.61 0.49 -26.20
CA ALA A 130 -26.25 1.65 -25.63
C ALA A 130 -25.24 2.70 -25.18
N PHE A 131 -25.65 3.97 -25.06
CA PHE A 131 -24.75 5.04 -24.56
C PHE A 131 -24.19 4.70 -23.20
N GLN A 132 -22.86 4.73 -23.07
CA GLN A 132 -22.12 4.35 -21.88
C GLN A 132 -22.28 2.88 -21.43
N GLU A 133 -22.66 2.00 -22.34
CA GLU A 133 -22.55 0.56 -22.10
C GLU A 133 -21.10 0.10 -22.31
N ALA A 134 -20.59 -0.75 -21.41
CA ALA A 134 -19.36 -1.49 -21.61
C ALA A 134 -19.44 -2.87 -20.92
N PRO A 135 -18.74 -3.91 -21.42
CA PRO A 135 -18.74 -5.24 -20.80
C PRO A 135 -17.84 -5.29 -19.55
N VAL A 136 -18.18 -4.45 -18.57
CA VAL A 136 -17.30 -4.12 -17.43
C VAL A 136 -16.99 -5.30 -16.51
N THR A 137 -17.91 -6.25 -16.37
CA THR A 137 -17.65 -7.48 -15.61
C THR A 137 -16.64 -8.38 -16.30
N ALA A 138 -16.70 -8.50 -17.64
CA ALA A 138 -15.68 -9.22 -18.41
C ALA A 138 -14.31 -8.53 -18.30
N MET A 139 -14.27 -7.18 -18.34
CA MET A 139 -13.02 -6.41 -18.20
C MET A 139 -12.37 -6.55 -16.83
N SER A 140 -13.14 -6.56 -15.75
CA SER A 140 -12.62 -6.66 -14.37
C SER A 140 -12.33 -8.09 -13.92
N GLN A 141 -12.79 -9.11 -14.65
CA GLN A 141 -12.74 -10.51 -14.21
C GLN A 141 -11.34 -11.01 -13.84
N SER A 142 -10.33 -10.65 -14.61
CA SER A 142 -8.95 -11.12 -14.41
C SER A 142 -8.23 -10.42 -13.26
N VAL A 143 -8.75 -9.30 -12.78
CA VAL A 143 -8.12 -8.43 -11.78
C VAL A 143 -9.01 -8.22 -10.54
N THR A 144 -10.00 -9.08 -10.34
CA THR A 144 -10.86 -9.10 -9.15
C THR A 144 -10.92 -10.50 -8.55
N LYS A 145 -11.17 -10.60 -7.26
CA LYS A 145 -11.43 -11.87 -6.58
C LYS A 145 -12.82 -12.41 -6.91
N TYR A 146 -13.75 -11.52 -7.11
CA TYR A 146 -15.12 -11.80 -7.49
C TYR A 146 -15.72 -10.58 -8.18
N ASN A 147 -16.48 -10.82 -9.24
CA ASN A 147 -17.28 -9.79 -9.88
C ASN A 147 -18.62 -10.35 -10.34
N ILE A 148 -19.62 -9.50 -10.40
CA ILE A 148 -20.96 -9.90 -10.82
C ILE A 148 -21.74 -8.73 -11.44
N LEU A 149 -22.48 -9.01 -12.50
CA LEU A 149 -23.58 -8.19 -12.99
C LEU A 149 -24.87 -8.62 -12.29
N LEU A 150 -25.48 -7.74 -11.51
CA LEU A 150 -26.74 -8.02 -10.83
C LEU A 150 -27.87 -8.16 -11.84
N THR A 151 -28.61 -9.27 -11.80
CA THR A 151 -29.73 -9.56 -12.71
C THR A 151 -31.10 -9.44 -12.05
N GLU A 152 -31.17 -9.57 -10.72
CA GLU A 152 -32.39 -9.60 -9.94
C GLU A 152 -32.19 -8.86 -8.62
N ILE A 153 -33.15 -8.00 -8.25
CA ILE A 153 -32.99 -7.13 -7.09
C ILE A 153 -32.99 -7.89 -5.75
N ASN A 154 -33.71 -8.99 -5.66
CA ASN A 154 -33.76 -9.85 -4.47
C ASN A 154 -32.40 -10.51 -4.14
N LYS A 155 -31.50 -10.63 -5.10
CA LYS A 155 -30.13 -11.14 -4.90
C LYS A 155 -29.17 -10.10 -4.32
N LEU A 156 -29.55 -8.80 -4.38
CA LEU A 156 -28.65 -7.70 -3.97
C LEU A 156 -28.10 -7.86 -2.55
N PRO A 157 -28.88 -8.19 -1.50
CA PRO A 157 -28.34 -8.36 -0.15
C PRO A 157 -27.27 -9.44 -0.06
N HIS A 158 -27.50 -10.59 -0.70
CA HIS A 158 -26.53 -11.69 -0.75
C HIS A 158 -25.24 -11.26 -1.48
N GLU A 159 -25.37 -10.63 -2.66
CA GLU A 159 -24.21 -10.21 -3.44
C GLU A 159 -23.39 -9.11 -2.75
N VAL A 160 -24.03 -8.15 -2.09
CA VAL A 160 -23.31 -7.15 -1.27
C VAL A 160 -22.52 -7.83 -0.16
N LYS A 161 -23.15 -8.72 0.62
CA LYS A 161 -22.45 -9.43 1.69
C LYS A 161 -21.28 -10.25 1.15
N LYS A 162 -21.45 -10.88 -0.02
CA LYS A 162 -20.44 -11.70 -0.68
C LYS A 162 -19.24 -10.89 -1.17
N VAL A 163 -19.45 -9.73 -1.83
CA VAL A 163 -18.33 -8.91 -2.29
C VAL A 163 -17.52 -8.36 -1.12
N PHE A 164 -18.16 -7.96 -0.01
CA PHE A 164 -17.45 -7.53 1.19
C PHE A 164 -16.66 -8.67 1.85
N ALA A 165 -17.29 -9.82 2.05
CA ALA A 165 -16.65 -10.98 2.66
C ALA A 165 -15.45 -11.45 1.84
N LEU A 166 -15.59 -11.59 0.52
CA LEU A 166 -14.52 -12.04 -0.36
C LEU A 166 -13.39 -11.02 -0.51
N SER A 167 -13.67 -9.71 -0.40
CA SER A 167 -12.63 -8.69 -0.49
C SER A 167 -11.57 -8.80 0.61
N THR A 168 -11.92 -9.39 1.76
CA THR A 168 -11.05 -9.51 2.94
C THR A 168 -10.67 -10.93 3.30
N ASN A 169 -11.42 -11.96 2.85
CA ASN A 169 -11.12 -13.35 3.16
C ASN A 169 -9.85 -13.83 2.47
N GLY A 170 -9.00 -14.56 3.18
CA GLY A 170 -7.72 -15.04 2.66
C GLY A 170 -6.80 -13.90 2.25
N ARG A 171 -6.16 -13.96 1.08
CA ARG A 171 -5.45 -12.83 0.50
C ARG A 171 -6.46 -11.74 0.16
N PRO A 172 -6.39 -10.53 0.77
CA PRO A 172 -7.30 -9.44 0.41
C PRO A 172 -7.18 -9.04 -1.06
N GLY A 173 -8.24 -8.45 -1.60
CA GLY A 173 -8.22 -7.99 -2.99
C GLY A 173 -9.55 -7.34 -3.40
N PRO A 174 -9.60 -6.72 -4.59
CA PRO A 174 -10.78 -6.05 -5.08
C PRO A 174 -11.89 -7.01 -5.48
N THR A 175 -13.13 -6.55 -5.30
CA THR A 175 -14.36 -7.17 -5.80
C THR A 175 -15.17 -6.13 -6.56
N HIS A 176 -16.03 -6.57 -7.49
CA HIS A 176 -16.82 -5.67 -8.33
C HIS A 176 -18.27 -6.11 -8.39
N LEU A 177 -19.19 -5.18 -8.10
CA LEU A 177 -20.65 -5.34 -8.21
C LEU A 177 -21.20 -4.32 -9.21
N ASP A 178 -21.72 -4.82 -10.34
CA ASP A 178 -22.29 -4.00 -11.41
C ASP A 178 -23.81 -4.02 -11.33
N ILE A 179 -24.45 -2.84 -11.17
CA ILE A 179 -25.89 -2.74 -10.84
C ILE A 179 -26.63 -1.97 -11.96
N PRO A 180 -27.46 -2.65 -12.77
CA PRO A 180 -28.30 -2.00 -13.76
C PRO A 180 -29.21 -0.92 -13.18
N LYS A 181 -29.37 0.19 -13.93
CA LYS A 181 -30.14 1.36 -13.50
C LYS A 181 -31.60 1.05 -13.16
N ASP A 182 -32.24 0.19 -13.94
CA ASP A 182 -33.63 -0.23 -13.73
C ASP A 182 -33.79 -0.99 -12.40
N LEU A 183 -32.78 -1.79 -11.98
CA LEU A 183 -32.80 -2.46 -10.66
C LEU A 183 -32.67 -1.47 -9.51
N GLN A 184 -31.86 -0.41 -9.65
CA GLN A 184 -31.76 0.64 -8.65
C GLN A 184 -33.09 1.37 -8.44
N GLN A 185 -33.89 1.48 -9.48
CA GLN A 185 -35.19 2.15 -9.51
C GLN A 185 -36.38 1.24 -9.16
N THR A 186 -36.18 -0.08 -9.17
CA THR A 186 -37.24 -1.06 -8.88
C THR A 186 -37.82 -0.83 -7.48
N LEU A 187 -39.14 -0.72 -7.40
CA LEU A 187 -39.85 -0.69 -6.12
C LEU A 187 -39.74 -2.05 -5.42
N ILE A 188 -39.38 -2.04 -4.16
CA ILE A 188 -39.28 -3.21 -3.31
C ILE A 188 -40.49 -3.20 -2.40
N GLY A 189 -41.35 -4.21 -2.53
CA GLY A 189 -42.51 -4.36 -1.63
C GLY A 189 -42.06 -4.61 -0.19
N ASP A 190 -43.05 -4.67 0.74
CA ASP A 190 -42.82 -5.04 2.12
C ASP A 190 -42.16 -6.42 2.22
N THR A 191 -40.83 -6.45 2.34
CA THR A 191 -40.09 -7.71 2.46
C THR A 191 -39.47 -7.83 3.84
N PRO A 192 -40.09 -8.62 4.74
CA PRO A 192 -39.50 -8.98 6.04
C PRO A 192 -38.13 -9.63 5.92
N GLU A 193 -37.83 -10.26 4.77
CA GLU A 193 -36.57 -10.91 4.44
C GLU A 193 -35.39 -9.92 4.33
N ILE A 194 -35.61 -8.67 3.94
CA ILE A 194 -34.60 -7.61 3.92
C ILE A 194 -34.05 -7.34 5.33
N LEU A 195 -34.88 -7.47 6.34
CA LEU A 195 -34.50 -7.28 7.75
C LEU A 195 -33.61 -8.39 8.29
N GLN A 196 -33.46 -9.51 7.55
CA GLN A 196 -32.66 -10.68 7.94
C GLN A 196 -31.23 -10.68 7.32
N TYR A 197 -30.72 -9.51 6.89
CA TYR A 197 -29.38 -9.40 6.29
C TYR A 197 -28.30 -10.09 7.13
N GLU A 198 -28.38 -10.02 8.43
CA GLU A 198 -27.43 -10.65 9.36
C GLU A 198 -27.39 -12.18 9.22
N ASN A 199 -28.51 -12.79 8.84
CA ASN A 199 -28.65 -14.25 8.71
C ASN A 199 -28.10 -14.82 7.40
N ILE A 200 -27.75 -13.96 6.44
CA ILE A 200 -27.15 -14.39 5.18
C ILE A 200 -25.81 -15.03 5.48
N GLN A 201 -25.62 -16.27 5.09
CA GLN A 201 -24.35 -16.99 5.20
C GLN A 201 -23.61 -16.97 3.87
N ILE A 202 -22.32 -16.65 3.91
CA ILE A 202 -21.42 -16.73 2.76
C ILE A 202 -20.41 -17.83 3.03
N GLU A 203 -20.38 -18.83 2.16
CA GLU A 203 -19.35 -19.85 2.19
C GLU A 203 -18.02 -19.23 1.77
N LEU A 204 -17.05 -19.27 2.66
CA LEU A 204 -15.73 -18.74 2.43
C LEU A 204 -14.69 -19.87 2.40
N PRO A 205 -13.70 -19.79 1.49
CA PRO A 205 -12.60 -20.74 1.50
C PRO A 205 -11.86 -20.73 2.83
N GLU A 206 -11.55 -21.88 3.37
CA GLU A 206 -10.66 -22.03 4.51
C GLU A 206 -9.19 -21.92 4.06
N HIS A 207 -8.38 -21.25 4.87
CA HIS A 207 -6.96 -21.05 4.66
C HIS A 207 -6.17 -21.65 5.83
N VAL A 208 -6.40 -22.94 6.11
CA VAL A 208 -5.74 -23.67 7.20
C VAL A 208 -4.97 -24.84 6.61
N ASP A 209 -3.69 -24.93 6.97
CA ASP A 209 -2.85 -26.07 6.62
C ASP A 209 -3.16 -27.25 7.54
N GLN A 210 -3.69 -28.34 6.97
CA GLN A 210 -4.04 -29.54 7.73
C GLN A 210 -2.82 -30.21 8.38
N GLU A 211 -1.61 -29.98 7.85
CA GLU A 211 -0.36 -30.52 8.37
C GLU A 211 0.45 -29.48 9.18
N LEU A 212 -0.19 -28.40 9.62
CA LEU A 212 0.48 -27.26 10.24
C LEU A 212 1.44 -27.68 11.35
N GLU A 213 1.00 -28.51 12.30
CA GLU A 213 1.83 -28.89 13.45
C GLU A 213 3.08 -29.65 13.02
N ARG A 214 2.96 -30.60 12.10
CA ARG A 214 4.11 -31.33 11.55
C ARG A 214 5.09 -30.39 10.84
N LYS A 215 4.56 -29.48 10.01
CA LYS A 215 5.40 -28.50 9.30
C LYS A 215 6.08 -27.52 10.25
N LEU A 216 5.42 -27.15 11.36
CA LEU A 216 6.04 -26.33 12.40
C LEU A 216 7.18 -27.09 13.11
N ASP A 217 7.04 -28.40 13.34
CA ASP A 217 8.13 -29.21 13.88
C ASP A 217 9.31 -29.28 12.88
N ASP A 218 9.03 -29.38 11.58
CA ASP A 218 10.08 -29.30 10.55
C ASP A 218 10.79 -27.93 10.59
N VAL A 219 10.04 -26.82 10.76
CA VAL A 219 10.61 -25.47 10.91
C VAL A 219 11.49 -25.38 12.16
N VAL A 220 11.02 -25.86 13.31
CA VAL A 220 11.81 -25.88 14.57
C VAL A 220 13.08 -26.68 14.39
N ASN A 221 13.01 -27.85 13.75
CA ASN A 221 14.18 -28.68 13.44
C ASN A 221 15.21 -27.97 12.55
N LEU A 222 14.75 -27.13 11.60
CA LEU A 222 15.65 -26.29 10.79
C LEU A 222 16.30 -25.20 11.64
N LEU A 223 15.52 -24.50 12.48
CA LEU A 223 16.01 -23.44 13.34
C LEU A 223 17.02 -23.93 14.37
N ASN A 224 16.80 -25.10 14.99
CA ASN A 224 17.72 -25.72 15.96
C ASN A 224 19.09 -26.07 15.35
N LYS A 225 19.15 -26.25 14.04
CA LYS A 225 20.40 -26.53 13.30
C LYS A 225 21.01 -25.29 12.64
N SER A 226 20.26 -24.23 12.55
CA SER A 226 20.68 -22.97 11.90
C SER A 226 21.76 -22.29 12.71
N ARG A 227 22.69 -21.64 12.01
CA ARG A 227 23.69 -20.72 12.58
C ARG A 227 23.53 -19.31 12.06
N LYS A 228 22.83 -19.15 10.95
CA LYS A 228 22.69 -17.89 10.20
C LYS A 228 21.26 -17.67 9.75
N PRO A 229 20.27 -17.67 10.67
CA PRO A 229 18.88 -17.44 10.27
C PRO A 229 18.67 -16.00 9.85
N VAL A 230 17.72 -15.79 8.91
CA VAL A 230 17.17 -14.49 8.55
C VAL A 230 15.66 -14.60 8.45
N ILE A 231 14.95 -13.65 9.06
CA ILE A 231 13.50 -13.50 8.93
C ILE A 231 13.22 -12.51 7.79
N TYR A 232 12.51 -12.98 6.77
CA TYR A 232 12.12 -12.20 5.60
C TYR A 232 10.64 -11.84 5.66
N VAL A 233 10.33 -10.55 5.80
CA VAL A 233 8.99 -10.04 6.12
C VAL A 233 8.35 -9.38 4.91
N GLY A 234 7.17 -9.84 4.54
CA GLY A 234 6.36 -9.28 3.47
C GLY A 234 5.12 -8.51 3.94
N GLY A 235 4.38 -7.97 2.97
CA GLY A 235 3.14 -7.22 3.20
C GLY A 235 2.07 -8.01 3.97
N GLY A 236 2.11 -9.35 3.94
CA GLY A 236 1.21 -10.20 4.70
C GLY A 236 1.27 -9.95 6.22
N VAL A 237 2.46 -9.67 6.77
CA VAL A 237 2.62 -9.32 8.19
C VAL A 237 1.94 -7.99 8.53
N VAL A 238 2.03 -7.00 7.64
CA VAL A 238 1.36 -5.70 7.80
C VAL A 238 -0.14 -5.86 7.72
N THR A 239 -0.63 -6.60 6.73
CA THR A 239 -2.07 -6.88 6.54
C THR A 239 -2.67 -7.62 7.73
N ALA A 240 -1.96 -8.64 8.26
CA ALA A 240 -2.37 -9.40 9.44
C ALA A 240 -2.17 -8.61 10.76
N ARG A 241 -1.52 -7.42 10.72
CA ARG A 241 -1.12 -6.64 11.92
C ARG A 241 -0.39 -7.50 12.94
N ALA A 242 0.55 -8.30 12.47
CA ALA A 242 1.28 -9.30 13.26
C ALA A 242 2.62 -8.76 13.81
N PHE A 243 2.66 -7.47 14.16
CA PHE A 243 3.88 -6.76 14.57
C PHE A 243 4.45 -7.28 15.88
N LYS A 244 3.58 -7.56 16.87
CA LYS A 244 4.00 -8.07 18.18
C LYS A 244 4.56 -9.48 18.08
N GLU A 245 3.89 -10.32 17.29
CA GLU A 245 4.32 -11.70 17.06
C GLU A 245 5.67 -11.74 16.31
N LEU A 246 5.90 -10.81 15.38
CA LEU A 246 7.17 -10.67 14.67
C LEU A 246 8.29 -10.22 15.63
N ASP A 247 8.04 -9.21 16.45
CA ASP A 247 9.02 -8.68 17.41
C ASP A 247 9.43 -9.75 18.43
N GLU A 248 8.44 -10.47 18.98
CA GLU A 248 8.70 -11.58 19.89
C GLU A 248 9.49 -12.71 19.19
N LEU A 249 9.10 -13.11 17.98
CA LEU A 249 9.75 -14.19 17.26
C LEU A 249 11.21 -13.85 16.91
N SER A 250 11.46 -12.65 16.41
CA SER A 250 12.83 -12.22 16.08
C SER A 250 13.72 -12.12 17.31
N THR A 251 13.18 -11.65 18.44
CA THR A 251 13.90 -11.54 19.71
C THR A 251 14.22 -12.90 20.30
N LEU A 252 13.25 -13.84 20.32
CA LEU A 252 13.45 -15.21 20.82
C LEU A 252 14.47 -15.98 19.98
N LEU A 253 14.38 -15.86 18.66
CA LEU A 253 15.33 -16.49 17.76
C LEU A 253 16.66 -15.76 17.68
N TYR A 254 16.73 -14.52 18.17
CA TYR A 254 17.87 -13.60 17.99
C TYR A 254 18.33 -13.60 16.53
N ALA A 255 17.38 -13.34 15.62
CA ALA A 255 17.55 -13.45 14.17
C ALA A 255 17.32 -12.10 13.47
N PRO A 256 18.24 -11.69 12.57
CA PRO A 256 18.07 -10.46 11.78
C PRO A 256 16.81 -10.50 10.93
N VAL A 257 16.18 -9.32 10.77
CA VAL A 257 14.94 -9.13 10.02
C VAL A 257 15.19 -8.24 8.80
N VAL A 258 14.75 -8.69 7.64
CA VAL A 258 14.71 -7.91 6.39
C VAL A 258 13.27 -7.75 5.94
N THR A 259 12.94 -6.60 5.33
CA THR A 259 11.57 -6.28 4.92
C THR A 259 11.46 -6.02 3.43
N THR A 260 10.31 -6.38 2.84
CA THR A 260 9.96 -5.88 1.50
C THR A 260 9.59 -4.40 1.55
N LEU A 261 9.44 -3.77 0.37
CA LEU A 261 8.88 -2.41 0.23
C LEU A 261 7.51 -2.29 0.93
N MET A 262 6.64 -3.30 0.79
CA MET A 262 5.30 -3.32 1.38
C MET A 262 5.28 -3.58 2.89
N ALA A 263 6.43 -3.91 3.48
CA ALA A 263 6.56 -4.24 4.90
C ALA A 263 7.49 -3.29 5.67
N ARG A 264 7.78 -2.10 5.12
CA ARG A 264 8.74 -1.15 5.71
C ARG A 264 8.42 -0.75 7.15
N THR A 265 7.15 -0.76 7.53
CA THR A 265 6.68 -0.40 8.89
C THR A 265 6.57 -1.61 9.83
N ALA A 266 6.84 -2.82 9.35
CA ALA A 266 6.53 -4.04 10.10
C ALA A 266 7.43 -4.28 11.31
N TYR A 267 8.65 -3.75 11.30
CA TYR A 267 9.66 -4.04 12.31
C TYR A 267 10.54 -2.83 12.64
N ARG A 268 10.70 -2.52 13.93
CA ARG A 268 11.37 -1.29 14.40
C ARG A 268 12.56 -1.53 15.35
N ASN A 269 12.86 -2.77 15.73
CA ASN A 269 14.01 -3.07 16.60
C ASN A 269 15.31 -2.72 15.87
N SER A 270 16.05 -1.74 16.36
CA SER A 270 17.22 -1.19 15.70
C SER A 270 18.41 -2.16 15.59
N GLU A 271 18.54 -3.12 16.51
CA GLU A 271 19.64 -4.08 16.51
C GLU A 271 19.49 -5.14 15.40
N LEU A 272 18.28 -5.69 15.27
CA LEU A 272 18.01 -6.80 14.35
C LEU A 272 17.40 -6.34 13.01
N ASN A 273 16.96 -5.09 12.89
CA ASN A 273 16.36 -4.56 11.65
C ASN A 273 17.43 -4.21 10.63
N LEU A 274 17.48 -4.95 9.54
CA LEU A 274 18.37 -4.68 8.42
C LEU A 274 17.73 -3.82 7.32
N GLY A 275 16.46 -3.42 7.51
CA GLY A 275 15.74 -2.59 6.56
C GLY A 275 15.27 -3.34 5.32
N MET A 276 15.21 -2.62 4.21
CA MET A 276 14.68 -3.16 2.94
C MET A 276 15.71 -4.03 2.23
N LEU A 277 15.27 -5.19 1.70
CA LEU A 277 16.05 -6.03 0.79
C LEU A 277 15.59 -5.83 -0.67
N GLY A 278 16.28 -6.47 -1.58
CA GLY A 278 15.96 -6.50 -3.02
C GLY A 278 16.67 -5.43 -3.83
N MET A 279 16.11 -5.08 -4.99
CA MET A 279 16.76 -4.25 -6.01
C MET A 279 17.36 -2.95 -5.45
N HIS A 280 16.59 -2.22 -4.65
CA HIS A 280 17.03 -0.97 -4.01
C HIS A 280 17.14 -1.10 -2.48
N GLY A 281 17.30 -2.34 -2.00
CA GLY A 281 17.55 -2.64 -0.59
C GLY A 281 18.97 -2.27 -0.17
N THR A 282 19.19 -2.22 1.13
CA THR A 282 20.53 -1.97 1.68
C THR A 282 21.50 -3.10 1.31
N GLU A 283 22.78 -2.77 1.20
CA GLU A 283 23.81 -3.77 0.89
C GLU A 283 23.85 -4.87 1.94
N TYR A 284 23.80 -4.49 3.21
CA TYR A 284 23.84 -5.43 4.35
C TYR A 284 22.59 -6.31 4.47
N ALA A 285 21.39 -5.83 4.09
CA ALA A 285 20.18 -6.66 4.06
C ALA A 285 20.29 -7.74 2.98
N ASN A 286 20.73 -7.37 1.77
CA ASN A 286 20.93 -8.30 0.67
C ASN A 286 22.06 -9.29 0.97
N TRP A 287 23.15 -8.83 1.60
CA TRP A 287 24.26 -9.68 2.03
C TRP A 287 23.81 -10.73 3.06
N ALA A 288 23.05 -10.32 4.06
CA ALA A 288 22.54 -11.24 5.08
C ALA A 288 21.68 -12.34 4.46
N VAL A 289 20.82 -12.00 3.49
CA VAL A 289 20.00 -12.99 2.76
C VAL A 289 20.87 -13.90 1.89
N ASP A 290 21.91 -13.38 1.24
CA ASP A 290 22.84 -14.19 0.42
C ASP A 290 23.63 -15.20 1.26
N LYS A 291 23.96 -14.85 2.52
CA LYS A 291 24.80 -15.65 3.43
C LYS A 291 24.03 -16.51 4.42
N CYS A 292 22.71 -16.34 4.55
CA CYS A 292 21.90 -17.11 5.51
C CYS A 292 21.88 -18.61 5.20
N ASP A 293 21.67 -19.43 6.22
CA ASP A 293 21.47 -20.87 6.12
C ASP A 293 19.99 -21.30 6.30
N VAL A 294 19.19 -20.44 6.95
CA VAL A 294 17.72 -20.55 7.01
C VAL A 294 17.10 -19.22 6.69
N LEU A 295 16.19 -19.20 5.72
CA LEU A 295 15.38 -18.03 5.36
C LEU A 295 13.92 -18.30 5.74
N LEU A 296 13.42 -17.64 6.78
CA LEU A 296 12.04 -17.71 7.22
C LEU A 296 11.22 -16.59 6.57
N ASN A 297 10.52 -16.91 5.48
CA ASN A 297 9.66 -15.97 4.77
C ASN A 297 8.26 -15.93 5.39
N LEU A 298 7.85 -14.74 5.83
CA LEU A 298 6.58 -14.44 6.48
C LEU A 298 5.74 -13.50 5.60
N GLY A 299 4.85 -14.04 4.80
CA GLY A 299 3.89 -13.29 3.99
C GLY A 299 4.50 -12.45 2.86
N ALA A 300 5.58 -12.94 2.20
CA ALA A 300 6.19 -12.29 1.05
C ALA A 300 6.19 -13.21 -0.19
N ARG A 301 5.83 -12.65 -1.34
CA ARG A 301 5.59 -13.40 -2.60
C ARG A 301 6.85 -13.84 -3.36
N PHE A 302 8.04 -13.57 -2.87
CA PHE A 302 9.27 -13.71 -3.64
C PHE A 302 9.21 -12.99 -5.00
N ASP A 303 8.84 -11.73 -4.96
CA ASP A 303 8.74 -10.84 -6.11
C ASP A 303 10.08 -10.69 -6.85
N ASP A 304 10.06 -10.45 -8.17
CA ASP A 304 11.27 -10.32 -9.00
C ASP A 304 12.13 -9.10 -8.62
N ARG A 305 11.52 -8.03 -8.07
CA ARG A 305 12.25 -6.86 -7.54
C ARG A 305 13.03 -7.18 -6.28
N VAL A 306 12.66 -8.26 -5.58
CA VAL A 306 13.37 -8.74 -4.40
C VAL A 306 14.37 -9.83 -4.76
N THR A 307 13.95 -10.82 -5.53
CA THR A 307 14.75 -12.02 -5.79
C THR A 307 15.82 -11.84 -6.88
N GLY A 308 15.60 -10.90 -7.81
CA GLY A 308 16.45 -10.79 -9.00
C GLY A 308 16.42 -12.09 -9.81
N ASP A 309 17.54 -12.85 -9.84
CA ASP A 309 17.59 -14.23 -10.37
C ASP A 309 17.17 -15.21 -9.26
N PRO A 310 15.95 -15.81 -9.31
CA PRO A 310 15.45 -16.69 -8.25
C PRO A 310 16.37 -17.90 -7.95
N ARG A 311 17.19 -18.34 -8.93
CA ARG A 311 18.11 -19.47 -8.78
C ARG A 311 19.33 -19.11 -7.92
N LYS A 312 19.63 -17.82 -7.79
CA LYS A 312 20.76 -17.27 -7.04
C LYS A 312 20.31 -16.58 -5.74
N PHE A 313 19.01 -16.57 -5.46
CA PHE A 313 18.46 -15.94 -4.27
C PHE A 313 18.58 -16.85 -3.06
N ALA A 314 19.27 -16.39 -2.00
CA ALA A 314 19.57 -17.16 -0.79
C ALA A 314 20.06 -18.58 -1.14
N PRO A 315 21.19 -18.73 -1.86
CA PRO A 315 21.55 -19.98 -2.54
C PRO A 315 21.85 -21.13 -1.56
N ASN A 316 22.30 -20.80 -0.34
CA ASN A 316 22.69 -21.79 0.67
C ASN A 316 21.59 -22.03 1.73
N ALA A 317 20.49 -21.28 1.67
CA ALA A 317 19.47 -21.31 2.71
C ALA A 317 18.45 -22.44 2.51
N LYS A 318 18.08 -23.10 3.60
CA LYS A 318 16.81 -23.79 3.71
C LYS A 318 15.70 -22.74 3.82
N LYS A 319 14.70 -22.84 2.96
CA LYS A 319 13.66 -21.80 2.80
C LYS A 319 12.34 -22.29 3.38
N VAL A 320 11.82 -21.54 4.34
CA VAL A 320 10.47 -21.70 4.88
C VAL A 320 9.61 -20.58 4.31
N HIS A 321 8.41 -20.89 3.83
CA HIS A 321 7.48 -19.91 3.29
C HIS A 321 6.09 -20.05 3.92
N VAL A 322 5.67 -19.03 4.64
CA VAL A 322 4.32 -18.90 5.19
C VAL A 322 3.56 -17.88 4.34
N ASP A 323 2.49 -18.32 3.69
CA ASP A 323 1.61 -17.44 2.92
C ASP A 323 0.15 -17.91 3.04
N ILE A 324 -0.78 -16.95 3.00
CA ILE A 324 -2.21 -17.25 3.03
C ILE A 324 -2.73 -17.77 1.67
N ASP A 325 -2.03 -17.45 0.58
CA ASP A 325 -2.36 -17.86 -0.77
C ASP A 325 -1.49 -19.06 -1.19
N GLN A 326 -2.09 -20.23 -1.26
CA GLN A 326 -1.41 -21.46 -1.71
C GLN A 326 -0.70 -21.30 -3.06
N LYS A 327 -1.21 -20.44 -3.95
CA LYS A 327 -0.64 -20.22 -5.28
C LYS A 327 0.72 -19.51 -5.24
N GLU A 328 1.07 -18.85 -4.15
CA GLU A 328 2.37 -18.22 -3.98
C GLU A 328 3.47 -19.22 -3.57
N LEU A 329 3.09 -20.37 -2.98
CA LEU A 329 4.06 -21.38 -2.58
C LEU A 329 4.70 -22.06 -3.79
N ASN A 330 6.03 -22.11 -3.82
CA ASN A 330 6.82 -22.71 -4.90
C ASN A 330 6.64 -22.06 -6.29
N LYS A 331 6.00 -20.89 -6.38
CA LYS A 331 5.74 -20.19 -7.63
C LYS A 331 7.04 -19.62 -8.24
N ASN A 332 7.74 -18.75 -7.52
CA ASN A 332 8.94 -18.07 -7.99
C ASN A 332 10.22 -18.72 -7.44
N VAL A 333 10.21 -19.13 -6.18
CA VAL A 333 11.34 -19.75 -5.47
C VAL A 333 10.87 -21.07 -4.89
N LYS A 334 11.65 -22.14 -5.08
CA LYS A 334 11.39 -23.44 -4.42
C LYS A 334 11.70 -23.33 -2.93
N VAL A 335 10.83 -23.90 -2.10
CA VAL A 335 10.97 -23.86 -0.65
C VAL A 335 11.03 -25.28 -0.06
N ASP A 336 11.73 -25.42 1.06
CA ASP A 336 11.87 -26.69 1.78
C ASP A 336 10.63 -26.98 2.63
N VAL A 337 10.04 -25.95 3.25
CA VAL A 337 8.79 -26.05 4.01
C VAL A 337 7.83 -24.93 3.57
N GLY A 338 6.66 -25.31 3.06
CA GLY A 338 5.59 -24.37 2.68
C GLY A 338 4.37 -24.54 3.58
N ILE A 339 3.93 -23.46 4.21
CA ILE A 339 2.78 -23.42 5.14
C ILE A 339 1.71 -22.48 4.57
N VAL A 340 0.51 -23.00 4.35
CA VAL A 340 -0.66 -22.19 3.96
C VAL A 340 -1.38 -21.72 5.21
N GLY A 341 -1.47 -20.41 5.44
CA GLY A 341 -2.20 -19.89 6.61
C GLY A 341 -1.99 -18.43 6.89
N ASP A 342 -2.82 -17.90 7.77
CA ASP A 342 -2.65 -16.56 8.30
C ASP A 342 -1.31 -16.46 9.06
N VAL A 343 -0.47 -15.50 8.65
CA VAL A 343 0.90 -15.38 9.17
C VAL A 343 0.93 -15.10 10.68
N LYS A 344 -0.07 -14.38 11.20
CA LYS A 344 -0.18 -14.10 12.64
C LYS A 344 -0.50 -15.37 13.42
N TYR A 345 -1.44 -16.17 12.91
CA TYR A 345 -1.79 -17.45 13.52
C TYR A 345 -0.59 -18.41 13.50
N VAL A 346 0.05 -18.56 12.34
CA VAL A 346 1.23 -19.43 12.19
C VAL A 346 2.37 -19.00 13.12
N MET A 347 2.67 -17.69 13.19
CA MET A 347 3.70 -17.19 14.13
C MET A 347 3.35 -17.49 15.58
N ARG A 348 2.09 -17.31 16.00
CA ARG A 348 1.66 -17.67 17.37
C ARG A 348 1.88 -19.15 17.69
N ARG A 349 1.60 -20.03 16.74
CA ARG A 349 1.85 -21.46 16.91
C ARG A 349 3.37 -21.76 16.97
N LEU A 350 4.16 -21.14 16.10
CA LEU A 350 5.63 -21.28 16.12
C LEU A 350 6.23 -20.77 17.42
N LEU A 351 5.79 -19.60 17.90
CA LEU A 351 6.22 -19.03 19.19
C LEU A 351 6.01 -20.01 20.36
N GLN A 352 4.89 -20.73 20.40
CA GLN A 352 4.63 -21.75 21.43
C GLN A 352 5.68 -22.85 21.45
N LYS A 353 6.25 -23.21 20.29
CA LYS A 353 7.25 -24.28 20.16
C LYS A 353 8.68 -23.82 20.44
N VAL A 354 9.00 -22.54 20.23
CA VAL A 354 10.38 -22.02 20.36
C VAL A 354 10.65 -21.29 21.68
N ARG A 355 9.63 -20.93 22.45
CA ARG A 355 9.76 -20.11 23.67
C ARG A 355 10.69 -20.68 24.72
N GLU A 356 10.67 -21.98 24.93
CA GLU A 356 11.46 -22.66 25.96
C GLU A 356 12.95 -22.73 25.61
N HIS A 357 13.33 -22.41 24.35
CA HIS A 357 14.69 -22.53 23.83
C HIS A 357 15.36 -21.17 23.54
N SER A 358 14.84 -20.06 24.07
CA SER A 358 15.30 -18.71 23.70
C SER A 358 16.80 -18.47 24.00
N GLU A 359 17.29 -18.94 25.13
CA GLU A 359 18.72 -18.81 25.50
C GLU A 359 19.61 -19.64 24.57
N GLU A 360 19.16 -20.80 24.16
CA GLU A 360 19.86 -21.68 23.21
C GLU A 360 19.97 -21.01 21.84
N TYR A 361 18.88 -20.40 21.34
CA TYR A 361 18.90 -19.66 20.07
C TYR A 361 19.80 -18.44 20.14
N ARG A 362 19.76 -17.69 21.23
CA ARG A 362 20.65 -16.53 21.40
C ARG A 362 22.11 -16.93 21.32
N ALA A 363 22.51 -17.97 22.08
CA ALA A 363 23.88 -18.49 22.05
C ALA A 363 24.27 -19.01 20.65
N LEU A 364 23.30 -19.63 19.94
CA LEU A 364 23.50 -20.22 18.63
C LEU A 364 23.72 -19.17 17.52
N HIS A 365 23.02 -18.03 17.60
CA HIS A 365 22.96 -17.03 16.54
C HIS A 365 23.76 -15.76 16.84
N GLN A 366 24.32 -15.59 18.04
CA GLN A 366 25.03 -14.38 18.46
C GLN A 366 26.18 -14.03 17.49
N GLU A 367 27.01 -14.99 17.14
CA GLU A 367 28.13 -14.77 16.20
C GLU A 367 27.63 -14.26 14.84
N TRP A 368 26.50 -14.77 14.37
CA TRP A 368 25.89 -14.33 13.12
C TRP A 368 25.41 -12.88 13.20
N VAL A 369 24.70 -12.52 14.25
CA VAL A 369 24.22 -11.13 14.47
C VAL A 369 25.42 -10.18 14.56
N GLU A 370 26.51 -10.57 15.24
CA GLU A 370 27.74 -9.79 15.30
C GLU A 370 28.38 -9.62 13.91
N GLN A 371 28.47 -10.68 13.10
CA GLN A 371 28.97 -10.62 11.72
C GLN A 371 28.12 -9.68 10.86
N VAL A 372 26.79 -9.77 10.94
CA VAL A 372 25.85 -8.90 10.20
C VAL A 372 26.04 -7.44 10.62
N ASN A 373 26.13 -7.16 11.92
CA ASN A 373 26.32 -5.81 12.44
C ASN A 373 27.69 -5.23 12.07
N GLN A 374 28.72 -6.06 12.04
CA GLN A 374 30.05 -5.64 11.55
C GLN A 374 30.02 -5.31 10.07
N TYR A 375 29.38 -6.14 9.25
CA TYR A 375 29.21 -5.87 7.83
C TYR A 375 28.39 -4.59 7.60
N ARG A 376 27.27 -4.41 8.34
CA ARG A 376 26.45 -3.19 8.30
C ARG A 376 27.27 -1.94 8.55
N LYS A 377 28.12 -1.91 9.57
CA LYS A 377 28.97 -0.75 9.91
C LYS A 377 29.91 -0.35 8.76
N GLN A 378 30.32 -1.29 7.92
CA GLN A 378 31.21 -1.03 6.78
C GLN A 378 30.45 -0.63 5.50
N HIS A 379 29.17 -1.02 5.41
CA HIS A 379 28.34 -0.91 4.19
C HIS A 379 27.05 -0.14 4.44
N LEU A 380 27.12 0.94 5.22
CA LEU A 380 25.96 1.79 5.50
C LEU A 380 25.36 2.39 4.23
N LEU A 381 24.05 2.65 4.28
CA LEU A 381 23.39 3.43 3.25
C LEU A 381 24.03 4.83 3.21
N ARG A 382 24.58 5.22 2.04
CA ARG A 382 25.37 6.44 1.92
C ARG A 382 25.23 7.09 0.55
N PHE A 383 25.50 8.38 0.50
CA PHE A 383 25.59 9.17 -0.73
C PHE A 383 26.75 10.18 -0.64
N ARG A 384 27.11 10.81 -1.74
CA ARG A 384 28.17 11.83 -1.77
C ARG A 384 27.57 13.23 -1.80
N ASN A 385 28.13 14.13 -0.96
CA ASN A 385 27.93 15.57 -1.03
C ASN A 385 29.30 16.26 -1.09
N ASN A 386 29.55 17.04 -2.13
CA ASN A 386 30.83 17.75 -2.35
C ASN A 386 32.08 16.88 -2.12
N GLY A 387 32.04 15.64 -2.63
CA GLY A 387 33.14 14.67 -2.50
C GLY A 387 33.24 13.92 -1.16
N ARG A 388 32.44 14.28 -0.15
CA ARG A 388 32.39 13.63 1.18
C ARG A 388 31.24 12.63 1.26
N TRP A 389 31.44 11.57 2.04
CA TRP A 389 30.40 10.58 2.32
C TRP A 389 29.46 11.07 3.42
N VAL A 390 28.16 10.92 3.20
CA VAL A 390 27.08 11.12 4.16
C VAL A 390 26.40 9.77 4.40
N ASP A 391 26.39 9.30 5.64
CA ASP A 391 25.82 8.02 6.07
C ASP A 391 25.21 8.11 7.48
N GLU A 392 24.66 6.99 7.97
CA GLU A 392 24.00 6.92 9.29
C GLU A 392 24.90 7.37 10.47
N ASN A 393 26.22 7.31 10.34
CA ASN A 393 27.14 7.69 11.43
C ASN A 393 27.38 9.21 11.51
N ASN A 394 27.26 9.91 10.40
CA ASN A 394 27.63 11.33 10.32
C ASN A 394 26.54 12.26 9.79
N TYR A 395 25.36 11.76 9.46
CA TYR A 395 24.35 12.60 8.77
C TYR A 395 23.92 13.83 9.59
N TYR A 396 23.86 13.76 10.92
CA TYR A 396 23.54 14.91 11.77
C TYR A 396 24.59 16.02 11.68
N GLU A 397 25.86 15.65 11.64
CA GLU A 397 26.94 16.61 11.43
C GLU A 397 26.91 17.19 10.02
N MET A 398 26.67 16.31 9.04
CA MET A 398 26.63 16.68 7.63
C MET A 398 25.39 17.47 7.24
N LEU A 399 24.27 17.43 8.00
CA LEU A 399 23.08 18.24 7.70
C LEU A 399 23.41 19.75 7.62
N LYS A 400 24.31 20.24 8.47
CA LYS A 400 24.76 21.65 8.39
C LYS A 400 25.46 21.98 7.07
N GLU A 401 26.25 21.05 6.54
CA GLU A 401 26.91 21.21 5.25
C GLU A 401 25.90 21.07 4.10
N LEU A 402 24.98 20.10 4.19
CA LEU A 402 23.90 19.91 3.22
C LEU A 402 23.02 21.15 3.08
N ARG A 403 22.67 21.82 4.18
CA ARG A 403 21.94 23.10 4.18
C ARG A 403 22.65 24.25 3.48
N ASN A 404 23.97 24.15 3.27
CA ASN A 404 24.77 25.13 2.54
C ASN A 404 25.17 24.66 1.13
N SER A 405 24.67 23.51 0.68
CA SER A 405 24.94 22.98 -0.65
C SER A 405 24.27 23.82 -1.74
N GLU A 406 24.89 23.91 -2.92
CA GLU A 406 24.30 24.59 -4.07
C GLU A 406 23.13 23.80 -4.66
N ILE A 407 23.19 22.47 -4.58
CA ILE A 407 22.20 21.54 -5.15
C ILE A 407 21.58 20.72 -4.01
N ILE A 408 20.26 20.61 -4.00
CA ILE A 408 19.53 19.79 -3.04
C ILE A 408 19.60 18.33 -3.50
N LYS A 409 20.22 17.45 -2.70
CA LYS A 409 20.15 16.02 -2.90
C LYS A 409 18.79 15.48 -2.42
N PRO A 410 18.19 14.49 -3.12
CA PRO A 410 16.95 13.86 -2.63
C PRO A 410 17.09 13.30 -1.22
N GLN A 411 18.24 12.71 -0.88
CA GLN A 411 18.52 12.20 0.45
C GLN A 411 18.56 13.31 1.52
N HIS A 412 18.99 14.53 1.16
CA HIS A 412 18.92 15.67 2.07
C HIS A 412 17.48 15.96 2.49
N VAL A 413 16.53 15.95 1.53
CA VAL A 413 15.10 16.11 1.84
C VAL A 413 14.63 15.01 2.80
N MET A 414 15.02 13.75 2.57
CA MET A 414 14.65 12.63 3.45
C MET A 414 15.24 12.76 4.85
N LEU A 415 16.48 13.22 5.00
CA LEU A 415 17.13 13.41 6.30
C LEU A 415 16.49 14.55 7.11
N GLU A 416 16.14 15.67 6.47
CA GLU A 416 15.40 16.76 7.13
C GLU A 416 14.01 16.27 7.59
N LEU A 417 13.31 15.52 6.73
CA LEU A 417 12.02 14.92 7.10
C LEU A 417 12.19 13.93 8.27
N ARG A 418 13.25 13.11 8.28
CA ARG A 418 13.49 12.17 9.37
C ARG A 418 13.61 12.87 10.72
N GLU A 419 14.32 14.00 10.79
CA GLU A 419 14.38 14.82 12.00
C GLU A 419 13.01 15.40 12.39
N LEU A 420 12.31 16.01 11.43
CA LEU A 420 11.04 16.68 11.68
C LEU A 420 9.90 15.73 12.08
N LEU A 421 9.98 14.47 11.65
CA LEU A 421 8.92 13.48 11.82
C LEU A 421 9.19 12.48 12.95
N ALA A 422 10.35 12.52 13.61
CA ALA A 422 10.82 11.51 14.58
C ALA A 422 9.79 11.17 15.68
N GLU A 423 8.99 12.14 16.13
CA GLU A 423 8.00 11.98 17.20
C GLU A 423 6.54 12.08 16.71
N ARG A 424 6.32 12.18 15.38
CA ARG A 424 5.00 12.52 14.83
C ARG A 424 4.20 11.32 14.28
N ASN A 425 4.78 10.13 14.22
CA ASN A 425 4.15 8.91 13.67
C ASN A 425 3.33 9.17 12.39
N PRO A 426 3.93 9.70 11.32
CA PRO A 426 3.20 10.09 10.12
C PRO A 426 2.66 8.89 9.34
N ILE A 427 1.61 9.13 8.56
CA ILE A 427 1.23 8.26 7.45
C ILE A 427 1.93 8.79 6.21
N ILE A 428 2.75 7.97 5.57
CA ILE A 428 3.49 8.32 4.37
C ILE A 428 2.91 7.56 3.18
N THR A 429 2.48 8.29 2.15
CA THR A 429 2.15 7.72 0.85
C THR A 429 3.20 8.11 -0.16
N THR A 430 3.41 7.31 -1.20
CA THR A 430 4.34 7.66 -2.27
C THR A 430 3.74 7.43 -3.66
N GLY A 431 4.10 8.30 -4.61
CA GLY A 431 4.03 7.92 -6.02
C GLY A 431 5.07 6.84 -6.36
N VAL A 432 5.27 6.58 -7.66
CA VAL A 432 6.20 5.54 -8.13
C VAL A 432 7.36 6.15 -8.91
N GLY A 433 8.58 5.82 -8.49
CA GLY A 433 9.81 6.32 -9.08
C GLY A 433 10.98 6.33 -8.09
N ARG A 434 12.01 7.14 -8.36
CA ARG A 434 13.18 7.28 -7.47
C ARG A 434 12.79 7.76 -6.07
N HIS A 435 11.87 8.71 -5.97
CA HIS A 435 11.34 9.25 -4.73
C HIS A 435 10.75 8.16 -3.81
N GLN A 436 10.06 7.18 -4.38
CA GLN A 436 9.51 6.02 -3.66
C GLN A 436 10.62 5.24 -2.94
N MET A 437 11.73 5.00 -3.65
CA MET A 437 12.84 4.23 -3.11
C MET A 437 13.59 5.01 -2.03
N TRP A 438 13.88 6.30 -2.23
CA TRP A 438 14.47 7.13 -1.18
C TRP A 438 13.57 7.22 0.05
N ALA A 439 12.26 7.43 -0.14
CA ALA A 439 11.31 7.39 0.99
C ALA A 439 11.34 6.05 1.73
N ALA A 440 11.37 4.93 1.00
CA ALA A 440 11.44 3.60 1.60
C ALA A 440 12.77 3.35 2.34
N GLN A 441 13.90 3.82 1.79
CA GLN A 441 15.22 3.66 2.40
C GLN A 441 15.37 4.47 3.69
N TYR A 442 14.89 5.72 3.70
CA TYR A 442 15.19 6.68 4.78
C TYR A 442 14.04 6.91 5.76
N LEU A 443 12.78 6.66 5.38
CA LEU A 443 11.60 6.99 6.20
C LEU A 443 10.69 5.81 6.50
N GLY A 444 10.90 4.66 5.85
CA GLY A 444 9.98 3.53 5.95
C GLY A 444 9.81 2.97 7.37
N ASP A 445 10.84 3.03 8.21
CA ASP A 445 10.83 2.59 9.60
C ASP A 445 10.20 3.63 10.57
N LEU A 446 10.08 4.88 10.13
CA LEU A 446 9.54 5.98 10.91
C LEU A 446 8.01 6.08 10.82
N ALA A 447 7.45 5.75 9.66
CA ALA A 447 6.03 5.91 9.39
C ALA A 447 5.16 4.96 10.22
N GLU A 448 3.98 5.42 10.66
CA GLU A 448 2.94 4.54 11.20
C GLU A 448 2.41 3.60 10.10
N HIS A 449 2.16 4.19 8.91
CA HIS A 449 1.84 3.46 7.69
C HIS A 449 2.70 3.98 6.54
N PHE A 450 3.29 3.06 5.77
CA PHE A 450 3.97 3.35 4.52
C PHE A 450 3.16 2.74 3.38
N ILE A 451 2.50 3.59 2.58
CA ILE A 451 1.48 3.20 1.59
C ILE A 451 2.00 3.55 0.20
N THR A 452 2.16 2.55 -0.63
CA THR A 452 2.77 2.71 -1.95
C THR A 452 2.26 1.63 -2.90
N SER A 453 2.31 1.88 -4.21
CA SER A 453 2.08 0.86 -5.23
C SER A 453 3.36 0.04 -5.42
N GLY A 454 3.40 -1.15 -4.86
CA GLY A 454 4.58 -2.03 -4.88
C GLY A 454 4.52 -3.12 -5.93
N GLY A 455 3.33 -3.65 -6.20
CA GLY A 455 3.13 -4.76 -7.12
C GLY A 455 2.94 -4.33 -8.58
N LEU A 456 2.07 -3.36 -8.83
CA LEU A 456 1.84 -2.83 -10.18
C LEU A 456 2.80 -1.70 -10.53
N GLY A 457 3.17 -0.88 -9.55
CA GLY A 457 4.06 0.26 -9.78
C GLY A 457 3.37 1.43 -10.47
N THR A 458 2.18 1.79 -10.01
CA THR A 458 1.31 2.78 -10.62
C THR A 458 1.75 4.20 -10.30
N MET A 459 2.32 4.91 -11.27
CA MET A 459 2.55 6.35 -11.16
C MET A 459 1.22 7.08 -10.95
N GLY A 460 1.22 8.09 -10.05
CA GLY A 460 0.02 8.82 -9.66
C GLY A 460 -0.76 8.21 -8.49
N PHE A 461 -0.31 7.10 -7.94
CA PHE A 461 -0.94 6.45 -6.77
C PHE A 461 -0.93 7.33 -5.51
N GLY A 462 0.17 8.05 -5.27
CA GLY A 462 0.48 8.65 -3.97
C GLY A 462 -0.55 9.64 -3.45
N LEU A 463 -0.90 10.65 -4.26
CA LEU A 463 -1.83 11.71 -3.86
C LEU A 463 -3.26 11.19 -3.55
N PRO A 464 -3.92 10.42 -4.41
CA PRO A 464 -5.24 9.89 -4.05
C PRO A 464 -5.20 8.91 -2.88
N ALA A 465 -4.15 8.09 -2.74
CA ALA A 465 -3.98 7.23 -1.56
C ALA A 465 -3.84 8.06 -0.26
N ALA A 466 -3.16 9.22 -0.33
CA ALA A 466 -3.09 10.15 0.80
C ALA A 466 -4.47 10.73 1.18
N ILE A 467 -5.33 11.00 0.19
CA ILE A 467 -6.72 11.41 0.44
C ILE A 467 -7.44 10.33 1.24
N GLY A 468 -7.40 9.08 0.78
CA GLY A 468 -8.04 7.97 1.47
C GLY A 468 -7.50 7.74 2.88
N ALA A 469 -6.19 7.82 3.06
CA ALA A 469 -5.54 7.72 4.37
C ALA A 469 -5.97 8.86 5.32
N LYS A 470 -6.08 10.09 4.81
CA LYS A 470 -6.54 11.25 5.60
C LYS A 470 -8.00 11.16 5.99
N VAL A 471 -8.85 10.64 5.11
CA VAL A 471 -10.26 10.34 5.42
C VAL A 471 -10.35 9.29 6.53
N ALA A 472 -9.53 8.24 6.45
CA ALA A 472 -9.49 7.16 7.45
C ALA A 472 -8.96 7.63 8.82
N ARG A 473 -8.04 8.57 8.84
CA ARG A 473 -7.37 9.12 10.04
C ARG A 473 -7.31 10.65 9.98
N PRO A 474 -8.40 11.35 10.28
CA PRO A 474 -8.48 12.81 10.18
C PRO A 474 -7.44 13.56 11.03
N ASP A 475 -7.04 13.00 12.17
CA ASP A 475 -6.11 13.63 13.12
C ASP A 475 -4.63 13.32 12.82
N SER A 476 -4.34 12.33 11.97
CA SER A 476 -2.95 11.95 11.66
C SER A 476 -2.31 12.92 10.66
N LEU A 477 -1.01 13.13 10.79
CA LEU A 477 -0.21 13.80 9.78
C LEU A 477 -0.04 12.86 8.57
N VAL A 478 -0.54 13.28 7.42
CA VAL A 478 -0.43 12.52 6.16
C VAL A 478 0.46 13.28 5.18
N LEU A 479 1.54 12.61 4.74
CA LEU A 479 2.47 13.12 3.74
C LEU A 479 2.42 12.27 2.48
N ASN A 480 2.30 12.92 1.32
CA ASN A 480 2.56 12.31 0.03
C ASN A 480 3.95 12.73 -0.46
N ILE A 481 4.84 11.77 -0.71
CA ILE A 481 6.16 12.00 -1.31
C ILE A 481 6.09 11.52 -2.76
N ASP A 482 6.18 12.44 -3.69
CA ASP A 482 6.00 12.16 -5.11
C ASP A 482 7.16 12.65 -5.96
N GLY A 483 7.25 12.20 -7.19
CA GLY A 483 8.09 12.76 -8.23
C GLY A 483 7.25 13.60 -9.19
N ASP A 484 7.88 14.54 -9.88
CA ASP A 484 7.20 15.47 -10.79
C ASP A 484 6.33 14.77 -11.84
N ARG A 485 6.76 13.63 -12.38
CA ARG A 485 5.99 12.89 -13.40
C ARG A 485 4.91 11.98 -12.83
N SER A 486 5.16 11.39 -11.67
CA SER A 486 4.14 10.60 -10.99
C SER A 486 3.01 11.50 -10.50
N PHE A 487 3.33 12.61 -9.85
CA PHE A 487 2.36 13.60 -9.38
C PHE A 487 1.49 14.16 -10.52
N LEU A 488 2.09 14.41 -11.69
CA LEU A 488 1.39 14.95 -12.86
C LEU A 488 0.22 14.06 -13.34
N MET A 489 0.26 12.76 -13.06
CA MET A 489 -0.78 11.83 -13.54
C MET A 489 -2.11 11.94 -12.79
N THR A 490 -2.10 12.45 -11.54
CA THR A 490 -3.30 12.56 -10.70
C THR A 490 -3.43 13.89 -9.98
N LEU A 491 -2.70 14.93 -10.43
CA LEU A 491 -2.69 16.25 -9.80
C LEU A 491 -4.07 16.91 -9.69
N GLN A 492 -5.03 16.54 -10.57
CA GLN A 492 -6.42 17.04 -10.49
C GLN A 492 -7.08 16.70 -9.14
N GLN A 493 -6.56 15.71 -8.40
CA GLN A 493 -7.05 15.39 -7.06
C GLN A 493 -6.75 16.49 -6.01
N LEU A 494 -5.94 17.50 -6.35
CA LEU A 494 -5.79 18.70 -5.52
C LEU A 494 -7.11 19.44 -5.30
N ASP A 495 -8.02 19.42 -6.30
CA ASP A 495 -9.36 19.98 -6.13
C ASP A 495 -10.15 19.29 -5.01
N VAL A 496 -9.97 17.99 -4.83
CA VAL A 496 -10.59 17.22 -3.72
C VAL A 496 -10.07 17.72 -2.38
N LEU A 497 -8.75 17.93 -2.24
CA LEU A 497 -8.15 18.45 -1.01
C LEU A 497 -8.74 19.82 -0.65
N ARG A 498 -8.88 20.70 -1.65
CA ARG A 498 -9.48 22.03 -1.48
C ARG A 498 -10.95 21.94 -1.06
N ARG A 499 -11.77 21.20 -1.83
CA ARG A 499 -13.22 21.10 -1.60
C ARG A 499 -13.57 20.57 -0.21
N TYR A 500 -12.79 19.64 0.30
CA TYR A 500 -13.03 19.00 1.59
C TYR A 500 -12.10 19.47 2.71
N ASN A 501 -11.22 20.44 2.43
CA ASN A 501 -10.22 20.99 3.35
C ASN A 501 -9.41 19.88 4.04
N LEU A 502 -8.86 18.94 3.24
CA LEU A 502 -8.07 17.82 3.74
C LEU A 502 -6.59 18.24 3.84
N PRO A 503 -6.01 18.41 5.04
CA PRO A 503 -4.65 18.91 5.23
C PRO A 503 -3.58 17.85 4.94
N VAL A 504 -3.54 17.36 3.70
CA VAL A 504 -2.48 16.49 3.18
C VAL A 504 -1.27 17.33 2.81
N LYS A 505 -0.06 16.87 3.15
CA LYS A 505 1.21 17.50 2.81
C LYS A 505 1.83 16.78 1.62
N ILE A 506 2.16 17.53 0.58
CA ILE A 506 2.65 16.98 -0.69
C ILE A 506 4.05 17.51 -0.93
N ILE A 507 5.00 16.61 -1.07
CA ILE A 507 6.40 16.93 -1.38
C ILE A 507 6.70 16.34 -2.75
N ILE A 508 7.05 17.20 -3.70
CA ILE A 508 7.44 16.79 -5.05
C ILE A 508 8.96 16.86 -5.13
N LEU A 509 9.61 15.69 -5.26
CA LEU A 509 11.03 15.64 -5.61
C LEU A 509 11.16 15.83 -7.12
N ASN A 510 11.38 17.09 -7.52
CA ASN A 510 11.34 17.53 -8.89
C ASN A 510 12.73 17.43 -9.53
N ASP A 511 13.00 16.33 -10.20
CA ASP A 511 14.27 16.08 -10.91
C ASP A 511 14.20 16.36 -12.42
N GLY A 512 13.07 16.88 -12.92
CA GLY A 512 12.89 17.30 -14.31
C GLY A 512 12.74 16.12 -15.28
N GLY A 513 12.02 15.06 -14.88
CA GLY A 513 11.77 13.95 -15.80
C GLY A 513 11.29 12.66 -15.17
N HIS A 514 11.31 11.59 -15.96
CA HIS A 514 11.12 10.22 -15.49
C HIS A 514 12.42 9.69 -14.86
N GLY A 515 12.72 10.13 -13.62
CA GLY A 515 14.02 9.92 -13.00
C GLY A 515 14.48 8.46 -12.94
N MET A 516 13.59 7.50 -12.63
CA MET A 516 13.95 6.07 -12.62
C MET A 516 14.26 5.57 -14.03
N VAL A 517 13.50 5.98 -15.04
CA VAL A 517 13.76 5.63 -16.45
C VAL A 517 15.10 6.22 -16.90
N LYS A 518 15.38 7.48 -16.54
CA LYS A 518 16.66 8.14 -16.81
C LYS A 518 17.82 7.35 -16.18
N GLN A 519 17.70 6.96 -14.90
CA GLN A 519 18.73 6.14 -14.23
C GLN A 519 18.98 4.81 -14.94
N TRP A 520 17.95 4.16 -15.47
CA TRP A 520 18.10 2.93 -16.25
C TRP A 520 18.76 3.19 -17.59
N GLN A 521 18.43 4.30 -18.25
CA GLN A 521 19.10 4.71 -19.50
C GLN A 521 20.58 5.03 -19.26
N ASP A 522 20.93 5.66 -18.14
CA ASP A 522 22.31 5.85 -17.73
C ASP A 522 23.04 4.52 -17.52
N THR A 523 22.41 3.62 -16.76
CA THR A 523 23.07 2.39 -16.31
C THR A 523 23.19 1.34 -17.41
N PHE A 524 22.16 1.19 -18.25
CA PHE A 524 22.03 0.06 -19.18
C PHE A 524 22.02 0.45 -20.66
N TYR A 525 21.80 1.74 -20.99
CA TYR A 525 21.61 2.20 -22.36
C TYR A 525 22.56 3.33 -22.76
N ARG A 526 23.75 3.43 -22.12
CA ARG A 526 24.81 4.39 -22.44
C ARG A 526 24.32 5.84 -22.45
N SER A 527 23.45 6.21 -21.50
CA SER A 527 22.86 7.53 -21.38
C SER A 527 22.13 8.02 -22.65
N ASN A 528 21.55 7.08 -23.40
CA ASN A 528 20.70 7.42 -24.55
C ASN A 528 19.31 7.82 -24.04
N TYR A 529 19.12 9.11 -23.79
CA TYR A 529 17.88 9.62 -23.20
C TYR A 529 16.79 9.80 -24.25
N VAL A 530 15.69 9.06 -24.09
CA VAL A 530 14.48 9.20 -24.90
C VAL A 530 13.29 9.32 -23.98
N ALA A 531 12.52 10.40 -24.11
CA ALA A 531 11.30 10.69 -23.35
C ALA A 531 11.45 10.59 -21.82
N SER A 532 12.63 10.90 -21.27
CA SER A 532 12.93 10.77 -19.84
C SER A 532 13.39 12.05 -19.16
N ALA A 533 13.86 13.05 -19.92
CA ALA A 533 14.36 14.30 -19.39
C ALA A 533 13.71 15.48 -20.13
N TYR A 534 12.94 16.29 -19.42
CA TYR A 534 12.29 17.50 -19.95
C TYR A 534 11.78 18.38 -18.82
N PRO A 535 11.63 19.70 -19.04
CA PRO A 535 11.22 20.64 -18.01
C PRO A 535 9.87 20.26 -17.39
N SER A 536 9.78 20.34 -16.07
CA SER A 536 8.52 20.16 -15.35
C SER A 536 7.67 21.42 -15.41
N PRO A 537 6.34 21.30 -15.38
CA PRO A 537 5.46 22.46 -15.25
C PRO A 537 5.68 23.17 -13.90
N ASP A 538 5.08 24.33 -13.77
CA ASP A 538 5.08 25.06 -12.51
C ASP A 538 4.00 24.51 -11.57
N PHE A 539 4.40 23.55 -10.70
CA PHE A 539 3.47 22.88 -9.79
C PHE A 539 2.89 23.83 -8.73
N VAL A 540 3.58 24.87 -8.36
CA VAL A 540 3.07 25.88 -7.39
C VAL A 540 1.91 26.64 -8.03
N LYS A 541 2.09 27.15 -9.26
CA LYS A 541 1.00 27.84 -9.98
C LYS A 541 -0.20 26.92 -10.25
N ILE A 542 0.06 25.64 -10.53
CA ILE A 542 -1.03 24.65 -10.72
C ILE A 542 -1.77 24.45 -9.40
N ALA A 543 -1.07 24.29 -8.28
CA ALA A 543 -1.67 24.12 -6.97
C ALA A 543 -2.51 25.35 -6.58
N GLU A 544 -1.95 26.56 -6.73
CA GLU A 544 -2.65 27.83 -6.49
C GLU A 544 -3.89 27.97 -7.39
N GLY A 545 -3.77 27.61 -8.67
CA GLY A 545 -4.91 27.62 -9.61
C GLY A 545 -6.03 26.64 -9.21
N LEU A 546 -5.71 25.58 -8.50
CA LEU A 546 -6.66 24.63 -7.90
C LEU A 546 -7.03 24.99 -6.44
N GLY A 547 -6.54 26.14 -5.92
CA GLY A 547 -6.87 26.64 -4.57
C GLY A 547 -6.14 25.92 -3.44
N VAL A 548 -4.97 25.35 -3.71
CA VAL A 548 -4.09 24.72 -2.72
C VAL A 548 -2.82 25.57 -2.58
N ASP A 549 -2.44 25.87 -1.34
CA ASP A 549 -1.22 26.63 -1.06
C ASP A 549 0.03 25.84 -1.49
N GLY A 550 1.06 26.55 -1.95
CA GLY A 550 2.31 25.89 -2.36
C GLY A 550 3.52 26.80 -2.34
N THR A 551 4.70 26.19 -2.28
CA THR A 551 6.00 26.89 -2.36
C THR A 551 6.98 26.04 -3.16
N ARG A 552 7.87 26.71 -3.91
CA ARG A 552 9.01 26.07 -4.56
C ARG A 552 10.29 26.32 -3.79
N VAL A 553 11.05 25.25 -3.56
CA VAL A 553 12.37 25.30 -2.93
C VAL A 553 13.43 25.00 -3.99
N ASN A 554 14.31 25.99 -4.23
CA ASN A 554 15.44 25.87 -5.15
C ASN A 554 16.79 25.90 -4.40
N SER A 555 16.80 26.27 -3.14
CA SER A 555 18.00 26.42 -2.32
C SER A 555 17.96 25.48 -1.11
N ALA A 556 19.05 24.79 -0.85
CA ALA A 556 19.19 23.94 0.32
C ALA A 556 19.03 24.69 1.65
N ARG A 557 19.33 26.00 1.68
CA ARG A 557 19.20 26.87 2.87
C ARG A 557 17.74 27.09 3.28
N GLU A 558 16.82 27.07 2.32
CA GLU A 558 15.39 27.30 2.54
C GLU A 558 14.65 26.00 2.89
N LEU A 559 15.22 24.85 2.55
CA LEU A 559 14.55 23.54 2.61
C LEU A 559 13.93 23.26 3.98
N ARG A 560 14.71 23.40 5.05
CA ARG A 560 14.25 23.12 6.42
C ARG A 560 13.05 23.98 6.82
N ALA A 561 13.15 25.29 6.62
CA ALA A 561 12.10 26.24 6.99
C ALA A 561 10.79 26.00 6.21
N GLU A 562 10.89 25.70 4.91
CA GLU A 562 9.70 25.43 4.10
C GLU A 562 9.07 24.06 4.41
N LEU A 563 9.87 23.04 4.80
CA LEU A 563 9.35 21.77 5.32
C LEU A 563 8.61 21.97 6.65
N GLU A 564 9.15 22.73 7.59
CA GLU A 564 8.50 23.07 8.86
C GLU A 564 7.18 23.80 8.64
N LYS A 565 7.18 24.85 7.82
CA LYS A 565 5.99 25.61 7.44
C LYS A 565 4.91 24.74 6.81
N MET A 566 5.29 23.83 5.90
CA MET A 566 4.37 22.89 5.28
C MET A 566 3.76 21.94 6.32
N ILE A 567 4.60 21.32 7.17
CA ILE A 567 4.17 20.33 8.17
C ILE A 567 3.21 20.96 9.18
N ASP A 568 3.50 22.17 9.64
CA ASP A 568 2.72 22.87 10.67
C ASP A 568 1.47 23.58 10.12
N SER A 569 1.31 23.66 8.80
CA SER A 569 0.09 24.19 8.18
C SER A 569 -1.12 23.28 8.51
N ASN A 570 -2.28 23.86 8.79
CA ASN A 570 -3.55 23.15 8.95
C ASN A 570 -4.34 22.99 7.64
N LYS A 571 -3.74 23.35 6.50
CA LYS A 571 -4.31 23.26 5.16
C LYS A 571 -3.55 22.26 4.29
N PRO A 572 -4.13 21.80 3.15
CA PRO A 572 -3.35 21.13 2.13
C PRO A 572 -2.22 22.03 1.63
N PHE A 573 -1.07 21.45 1.33
CA PHE A 573 0.10 22.22 0.92
C PHE A 573 0.97 21.42 -0.06
N VAL A 574 1.45 22.06 -1.13
CA VAL A 574 2.37 21.51 -2.12
C VAL A 574 3.74 22.15 -1.98
N LEU A 575 4.76 21.33 -1.74
CA LEU A 575 6.16 21.74 -1.72
C LEU A 575 6.89 21.17 -2.94
N ASP A 576 7.20 22.01 -3.94
CA ASP A 576 7.97 21.64 -5.14
C ASP A 576 9.47 21.81 -4.86
N VAL A 577 10.18 20.73 -4.56
CA VAL A 577 11.61 20.76 -4.24
C VAL A 577 12.43 20.38 -5.48
N LYS A 578 13.21 21.32 -6.00
CA LYS A 578 14.17 21.05 -7.08
C LYS A 578 15.35 20.25 -6.53
N VAL A 579 15.50 19.03 -7.02
CA VAL A 579 16.56 18.12 -6.59
C VAL A 579 17.52 17.79 -7.72
N ASP A 580 18.70 17.25 -7.37
CA ASP A 580 19.72 16.84 -8.33
C ASP A 580 19.15 15.79 -9.32
N PRO A 581 19.04 16.10 -10.62
CA PRO A 581 18.53 15.19 -11.63
C PRO A 581 19.46 13.99 -11.90
N ASN A 582 20.72 14.07 -11.47
CA ASN A 582 21.73 13.06 -11.73
C ASN A 582 21.96 12.12 -10.52
N GLU A 583 21.29 12.38 -9.41
CA GLU A 583 21.39 11.48 -8.25
C GLU A 583 20.67 10.17 -8.54
N HIS A 584 21.37 9.05 -8.37
CA HIS A 584 20.82 7.70 -8.57
C HIS A 584 20.35 7.10 -7.23
N VAL A 585 19.33 6.26 -7.30
CA VAL A 585 18.95 5.40 -6.15
C VAL A 585 19.93 4.24 -6.07
N LEU A 586 20.75 4.26 -5.05
CA LEU A 586 21.73 3.23 -4.78
C LEU A 586 21.61 2.78 -3.31
N PRO A 587 22.01 1.54 -2.97
CA PRO A 587 22.48 0.47 -3.87
C PRO A 587 21.42 -0.02 -4.86
N MET A 588 21.85 -0.75 -5.90
CA MET A 588 20.95 -1.33 -6.90
C MET A 588 21.43 -2.71 -7.36
N ILE A 589 20.57 -3.73 -7.23
CA ILE A 589 20.77 -5.01 -7.92
C ILE A 589 20.17 -4.89 -9.34
N PRO A 590 20.94 -5.11 -10.41
CA PRO A 590 20.40 -5.09 -11.77
C PRO A 590 19.26 -6.11 -11.97
N PRO A 591 18.32 -5.87 -12.90
CA PRO A 591 17.29 -6.85 -13.23
C PRO A 591 17.88 -8.21 -13.58
N LYS A 592 17.31 -9.28 -13.03
CA LYS A 592 17.82 -10.66 -13.14
C LYS A 592 19.26 -10.83 -12.59
N GLY A 593 19.77 -9.87 -11.85
CA GLY A 593 21.06 -9.94 -11.16
C GLY A 593 20.95 -10.69 -9.82
N SER A 594 22.11 -10.79 -9.15
CA SER A 594 22.25 -11.33 -7.80
C SER A 594 23.01 -10.34 -6.93
N PHE A 595 23.13 -10.62 -5.62
CA PHE A 595 23.88 -9.79 -4.68
C PHE A 595 25.29 -9.43 -5.20
N ASN A 596 26.02 -10.40 -5.75
CA ASN A 596 27.39 -10.18 -6.27
C ASN A 596 27.48 -9.19 -7.45
N GLN A 597 26.35 -8.80 -8.03
CA GLN A 597 26.26 -7.83 -9.13
C GLN A 597 25.68 -6.49 -8.66
N MET A 598 25.55 -6.30 -7.34
CA MET A 598 25.03 -5.07 -6.77
C MET A 598 25.90 -3.87 -7.12
N ILE A 599 25.28 -2.82 -7.61
CA ILE A 599 25.89 -1.52 -7.89
C ILE A 599 25.77 -0.69 -6.62
N CYS A 600 26.89 -0.39 -5.99
CA CYS A 600 26.98 0.44 -4.80
C CYS A 600 27.47 1.86 -5.12
N PRO A 601 27.23 2.85 -4.23
CA PRO A 601 27.80 4.19 -4.37
C PRO A 601 29.34 4.14 -4.43
N LYS A 602 29.94 4.78 -5.44
CA LYS A 602 31.41 4.83 -5.66
C LYS A 602 32.00 6.12 -5.18
#